data_52bbfe46de1dc5070f33a8e13acbec28
#
_entry.id   52bbfe46de1dc5070f33a8e13acbec28
#
_cell.length_a   1.000
_cell.length_b   1.000
_cell.length_c   1.000
_cell.angle_alpha   90.00
_cell.angle_beta   90.00
_cell.angle_gamma   90.00
#
_symmetry.space_group_name_H-M   'P 1'
#
loop_
_entity.id
_entity.type
_entity.pdbx_description
1 polymer ?
#
loop_
_entity_poly.entity_id
_entity_poly.type
_entity_poly.pdbx_seq_one_letter_code
_entity_poly.pdbx_strand_id
1 'polypeptide(L)'
;MVEPARELGATRSKVAYYYDNDVGNFSYGFGHPMKPHRMRMAHSLILNYGLDKYMQILRPPRASRHQMTKFHTDEYIDFLSRVSPDNAQELTGDGTRYLIGEDCPAFDGLFEFCSISCGGSIAGANKLREGSADVVINWSGGLHHAKKREASGF
;
A
#
# COMPACT_ATOMS: atom_id res chain seq x y z
N MET A 1 -18.46 47.19 8.03
CA MET A 1 -18.08 46.67 6.69
C MET A 1 -16.81 45.91 6.88
N VAL A 2 -16.87 44.60 6.78
CA VAL A 2 -15.71 43.72 6.87
C VAL A 2 -15.16 43.59 5.42
N GLU A 3 -13.94 44.04 5.19
CA GLU A 3 -13.28 43.86 3.91
C GLU A 3 -13.18 42.38 3.57
N PRO A 4 -13.47 41.97 2.32
CA PRO A 4 -13.25 40.60 1.89
C PRO A 4 -11.74 40.32 1.88
N ALA A 5 -11.34 39.23 2.56
CA ALA A 5 -9.97 38.76 2.57
C ALA A 5 -9.47 38.64 1.11
N ARG A 6 -8.37 39.34 0.80
CA ARG A 6 -7.65 39.19 -0.47
C ARG A 6 -7.30 37.72 -0.65
N GLU A 7 -7.88 37.06 -1.64
CA GLU A 7 -7.34 35.81 -2.17
C GLU A 7 -5.94 36.09 -2.73
N LEU A 8 -4.92 35.87 -1.88
CA LEU A 8 -3.58 35.63 -2.39
C LEU A 8 -3.68 34.41 -3.30
N GLY A 9 -3.34 34.57 -4.57
CA GLY A 9 -3.38 33.54 -5.60
C GLY A 9 -2.50 32.33 -5.23
N ALA A 10 -2.98 31.52 -4.30
CA ALA A 10 -2.38 30.23 -3.99
C ALA A 10 -2.59 29.34 -5.20
N THR A 11 -1.52 29.07 -5.93
CA THR A 11 -1.51 28.02 -6.94
C THR A 11 -1.99 26.75 -6.28
N ARG A 12 -3.13 26.23 -6.77
CA ARG A 12 -3.76 25.04 -6.20
C ARG A 12 -2.80 23.86 -6.28
N SER A 13 -2.47 23.23 -5.14
CA SER A 13 -1.58 22.08 -5.08
C SER A 13 -2.07 20.94 -5.96
N LYS A 14 -1.17 20.35 -6.73
CA LYS A 14 -1.45 19.17 -7.56
C LYS A 14 -1.42 17.93 -6.67
N VAL A 15 -2.59 17.38 -6.37
CA VAL A 15 -2.72 16.18 -5.54
C VAL A 15 -2.93 14.96 -6.43
N ALA A 16 -2.11 13.92 -6.25
CA ALA A 16 -2.29 12.61 -6.87
C ALA A 16 -2.68 11.59 -5.79
N TYR A 17 -3.69 10.78 -6.10
CA TYR A 17 -4.18 9.74 -5.21
C TYR A 17 -4.11 8.39 -5.94
N TYR A 18 -3.31 7.47 -5.37
CA TYR A 18 -3.19 6.11 -5.89
C TYR A 18 -4.19 5.19 -5.22
N TYR A 19 -5.02 4.52 -6.03
CA TYR A 19 -5.99 3.53 -5.59
C TYR A 19 -6.08 2.37 -6.58
N ASP A 20 -6.03 1.13 -6.07
CA ASP A 20 -6.29 -0.09 -6.82
C ASP A 20 -7.55 -0.75 -6.31
N ASN A 21 -8.50 -1.07 -7.20
CA ASN A 21 -9.78 -1.69 -6.84
C ASN A 21 -9.61 -3.05 -6.17
N ASP A 22 -8.51 -3.75 -6.43
CA ASP A 22 -8.24 -5.08 -5.88
C ASP A 22 -7.81 -5.02 -4.42
N VAL A 23 -7.24 -3.88 -3.95
CA VAL A 23 -6.63 -3.76 -2.62
C VAL A 23 -7.57 -4.13 -1.47
N GLY A 24 -8.85 -3.86 -1.60
CA GLY A 24 -9.86 -4.18 -0.59
C GLY A 24 -10.39 -5.62 -0.64
N ASN A 25 -9.92 -6.46 -1.57
CA ASN A 25 -10.35 -7.85 -1.71
C ASN A 25 -9.55 -8.82 -0.84
N PHE A 26 -8.36 -8.40 -0.39
CA PHE A 26 -7.49 -9.24 0.44
C PHE A 26 -7.96 -9.28 1.89
N SER A 27 -7.67 -10.39 2.57
CA SER A 27 -8.03 -10.61 3.97
C SER A 27 -6.89 -11.27 4.71
N TYR A 28 -6.52 -10.71 5.86
CA TYR A 28 -5.58 -11.30 6.81
C TYR A 28 -6.18 -12.42 7.65
N GLY A 29 -7.48 -12.70 7.46
CA GLY A 29 -8.20 -13.72 8.19
C GLY A 29 -9.20 -13.19 9.21
N PHE A 30 -9.99 -14.12 9.76
CA PHE A 30 -11.01 -13.80 10.78
C PHE A 30 -10.34 -13.28 12.06
N GLY A 31 -10.89 -12.22 12.63
CA GLY A 31 -10.36 -11.62 13.89
C GLY A 31 -9.11 -10.77 13.75
N HIS A 32 -8.37 -10.84 12.63
CA HIS A 32 -7.16 -10.04 12.46
C HIS A 32 -7.46 -8.54 12.43
N PRO A 33 -6.69 -7.67 13.13
CA PRO A 33 -6.97 -6.23 13.21
C PRO A 33 -6.75 -5.49 11.88
N MET A 34 -5.81 -5.93 11.03
CA MET A 34 -5.61 -5.35 9.71
C MET A 34 -6.76 -5.75 8.77
N LYS A 35 -7.47 -4.76 8.28
CA LYS A 35 -8.60 -4.92 7.37
C LYS A 35 -8.35 -4.14 6.08
N PRO A 36 -7.85 -4.78 5.00
CA PRO A 36 -7.64 -4.11 3.71
C PRO A 36 -8.92 -3.45 3.16
N HIS A 37 -10.09 -3.95 3.51
CA HIS A 37 -11.38 -3.33 3.19
C HIS A 37 -11.50 -1.85 3.63
N ARG A 38 -10.77 -1.42 4.66
CA ARG A 38 -10.71 -0.02 5.09
C ARG A 38 -10.34 0.94 3.96
N MET A 39 -9.49 0.48 3.03
CA MET A 39 -9.04 1.30 1.90
C MET A 39 -10.18 1.52 0.89
N ARG A 40 -11.03 0.52 0.69
CA ARG A 40 -12.25 0.64 -0.13
C ARG A 40 -13.25 1.60 0.53
N MET A 41 -13.40 1.53 1.85
CA MET A 41 -14.27 2.46 2.58
C MET A 41 -13.75 3.90 2.46
N ALA A 42 -12.45 4.12 2.65
CA ALA A 42 -11.84 5.44 2.49
C ALA A 42 -12.02 5.98 1.06
N HIS A 43 -11.81 5.15 0.05
CA HIS A 43 -12.06 5.52 -1.35
C HIS A 43 -13.53 5.89 -1.60
N SER A 44 -14.46 5.10 -1.10
CA SER A 44 -15.89 5.41 -1.19
C SER A 44 -16.23 6.76 -0.55
N LEU A 45 -15.67 7.07 0.62
CA LEU A 45 -15.85 8.38 1.25
C LEU A 45 -15.30 9.51 0.40
N ILE A 46 -14.10 9.36 -0.16
CA ILE A 46 -13.48 10.36 -1.05
C ILE A 46 -14.41 10.69 -2.22
N LEU A 47 -14.99 9.67 -2.86
CA LEU A 47 -15.92 9.88 -3.99
C LEU A 47 -17.23 10.53 -3.54
N ASN A 48 -17.82 10.07 -2.43
CA ASN A 48 -19.10 10.59 -1.94
C ASN A 48 -19.00 12.03 -1.40
N TYR A 49 -17.84 12.42 -0.87
CA TYR A 49 -17.57 13.83 -0.51
C TYR A 49 -17.13 14.68 -1.69
N GLY A 50 -16.99 14.11 -2.90
CA GLY A 50 -16.58 14.83 -4.10
C GLY A 50 -15.13 15.32 -4.08
N LEU A 51 -14.27 14.69 -3.26
CA LEU A 51 -12.85 15.06 -3.14
C LEU A 51 -12.05 14.64 -4.38
N ASP A 52 -12.53 13.64 -5.13
CA ASP A 52 -12.00 13.20 -6.42
C ASP A 52 -11.88 14.35 -7.44
N LYS A 53 -12.77 15.35 -7.35
CA LYS A 53 -12.75 16.54 -8.22
C LYS A 53 -11.55 17.46 -8.01
N TYR A 54 -10.83 17.26 -6.90
CA TYR A 54 -9.70 18.09 -6.49
C TYR A 54 -8.36 17.37 -6.57
N MET A 55 -8.35 16.11 -7.01
CA MET A 55 -7.14 15.29 -7.11
C MET A 55 -7.16 14.42 -8.37
N GLN A 56 -5.99 14.00 -8.80
CA GLN A 56 -5.85 13.02 -9.87
C GLN A 56 -5.87 11.62 -9.25
N ILE A 57 -6.93 10.83 -9.52
CA ILE A 57 -6.98 9.43 -9.11
C ILE A 57 -6.26 8.57 -10.14
N LEU A 58 -5.33 7.76 -9.69
CA LEU A 58 -4.45 6.93 -10.51
C LEU A 58 -4.44 5.50 -9.99
N ARG A 59 -4.40 4.53 -10.91
CA ARG A 59 -4.10 3.15 -10.54
C ARG A 59 -2.58 2.98 -10.40
N PRO A 60 -2.07 2.46 -9.26
CA PRO A 60 -0.64 2.23 -9.10
C PRO A 60 -0.18 1.07 -9.99
N PRO A 61 1.01 1.15 -10.61
CA PRO A 61 1.65 -0.03 -11.16
C PRO A 61 1.99 -0.98 -10.01
N ARG A 62 1.83 -2.28 -10.22
CA ARG A 62 2.27 -3.28 -9.23
C ARG A 62 3.79 -3.32 -9.18
N ALA A 63 4.37 -3.26 -7.98
CA ALA A 63 5.81 -3.35 -7.82
C ALA A 63 6.31 -4.74 -8.24
N SER A 64 7.38 -4.78 -9.02
CA SER A 64 8.05 -6.02 -9.38
C SER A 64 8.93 -6.53 -8.24
N ARG A 65 9.27 -7.83 -8.26
CA ARG A 65 10.27 -8.43 -7.35
C ARG A 65 11.56 -7.62 -7.32
N HIS A 66 12.09 -7.24 -8.48
CA HIS A 66 13.30 -6.43 -8.60
C HIS A 66 13.18 -5.05 -7.90
N GLN A 67 12.02 -4.42 -7.92
CA GLN A 67 11.80 -3.16 -7.19
C GLN A 67 11.78 -3.39 -5.68
N MET A 68 11.16 -4.48 -5.21
CA MET A 68 11.12 -4.83 -3.79
C MET A 68 12.51 -5.21 -3.25
N THR A 69 13.33 -5.90 -4.03
CA THR A 69 14.69 -6.30 -3.63
C THR A 69 15.70 -5.15 -3.60
N LYS A 70 15.30 -3.92 -3.96
CA LYS A 70 16.11 -2.72 -3.65
C LYS A 70 16.23 -2.49 -2.14
N PHE A 71 15.28 -2.97 -1.35
CA PHE A 71 15.31 -2.90 0.11
C PHE A 71 15.38 -4.29 0.76
N HIS A 72 14.48 -5.20 0.38
CA HIS A 72 14.39 -6.54 0.95
C HIS A 72 15.44 -7.47 0.34
N THR A 73 15.75 -8.60 1.04
CA THR A 73 16.62 -9.63 0.46
C THR A 73 15.88 -10.42 -0.62
N ASP A 74 16.65 -10.96 -1.57
CA ASP A 74 16.10 -11.76 -2.67
C ASP A 74 15.38 -13.01 -2.14
N GLU A 75 15.95 -13.67 -1.13
CA GLU A 75 15.38 -14.86 -0.51
C GLU A 75 14.01 -14.58 0.15
N TYR A 76 13.89 -13.43 0.82
CA TYR A 76 12.63 -13.07 1.46
C TYR A 76 11.55 -12.75 0.43
N ILE A 77 11.88 -12.01 -0.63
CA ILE A 77 10.93 -11.71 -1.71
C ILE A 77 10.59 -12.96 -2.52
N ASP A 78 11.55 -13.87 -2.73
CA ASP A 78 11.28 -15.16 -3.35
C ASP A 78 10.30 -15.99 -2.51
N PHE A 79 10.52 -16.08 -1.21
CA PHE A 79 9.61 -16.72 -0.26
C PHE A 79 8.21 -16.11 -0.34
N LEU A 80 8.07 -14.78 -0.23
CA LEU A 80 6.76 -14.11 -0.27
C LEU A 80 6.01 -14.38 -1.58
N SER A 81 6.72 -14.55 -2.70
CA SER A 81 6.09 -14.81 -3.99
C SER A 81 5.54 -16.24 -4.16
N ARG A 82 5.88 -17.14 -3.23
CA ARG A 82 5.52 -18.58 -3.27
C ARG A 82 4.65 -19.01 -2.10
N VAL A 83 4.68 -18.26 -1.00
CA VAL A 83 3.94 -18.63 0.21
C VAL A 83 2.43 -18.47 0.00
N SER A 84 1.69 -19.45 0.49
CA SER A 84 0.22 -19.48 0.56
C SER A 84 -0.20 -20.04 1.91
N PRO A 85 -1.47 -19.96 2.30
CA PRO A 85 -1.97 -20.62 3.50
C PRO A 85 -1.67 -22.12 3.53
N ASP A 86 -1.74 -22.79 2.38
CA ASP A 86 -1.59 -24.24 2.27
C ASP A 86 -0.14 -24.71 2.44
N ASN A 87 0.85 -23.90 2.04
CA ASN A 87 2.27 -24.29 2.05
C ASN A 87 3.12 -23.53 3.08
N ALA A 88 2.53 -22.62 3.83
CA ALA A 88 3.26 -21.78 4.77
C ALA A 88 4.05 -22.61 5.80
N GLN A 89 3.44 -23.65 6.37
CA GLN A 89 4.09 -24.51 7.35
C GLN A 89 5.28 -25.27 6.76
N GLU A 90 5.15 -25.77 5.53
CA GLU A 90 6.23 -26.46 4.83
C GLU A 90 7.42 -25.51 4.53
N LEU A 91 7.11 -24.31 4.00
CA LEU A 91 8.13 -23.33 3.60
C LEU A 91 8.82 -22.64 4.79
N THR A 92 8.17 -22.56 5.94
CA THR A 92 8.74 -21.94 7.16
C THR A 92 9.37 -22.94 8.10
N GLY A 93 9.20 -24.26 7.87
CA GLY A 93 9.65 -25.32 8.75
C GLY A 93 8.88 -25.32 10.08
N ASP A 94 9.56 -25.00 11.17
CA ASP A 94 8.96 -24.89 12.51
C ASP A 94 8.20 -23.56 12.74
N GLY A 95 7.93 -22.79 11.69
CA GLY A 95 7.19 -21.52 11.75
C GLY A 95 8.02 -20.30 12.12
N THR A 96 9.34 -20.47 12.37
CA THR A 96 10.19 -19.36 12.81
C THR A 96 10.81 -18.57 11.66
N ARG A 97 10.94 -19.18 10.49
CA ARG A 97 11.57 -18.53 9.33
C ARG A 97 10.66 -17.44 8.76
N TYR A 98 11.22 -16.26 8.58
CA TYR A 98 10.56 -15.05 8.07
C TYR A 98 9.43 -14.50 8.95
N LEU A 99 9.24 -15.00 10.17
CA LEU A 99 8.24 -14.56 11.15
C LEU A 99 6.80 -14.53 10.61
N ILE A 100 6.46 -15.48 9.74
CA ILE A 100 5.08 -15.70 9.32
C ILE A 100 4.33 -16.38 10.47
N GLY A 101 3.21 -15.82 10.91
CA GLY A 101 2.44 -16.30 12.05
C GLY A 101 1.15 -15.51 12.27
N GLU A 102 0.68 -15.44 13.51
CA GLU A 102 -0.60 -14.79 13.83
C GLU A 102 -0.67 -13.31 13.40
N ASP A 103 0.38 -12.54 13.69
CA ASP A 103 0.45 -11.12 13.32
C ASP A 103 0.73 -10.88 11.83
N CYS A 104 1.46 -11.82 11.21
CA CYS A 104 1.85 -11.75 9.82
C CYS A 104 1.43 -13.03 9.08
N PRO A 105 0.12 -13.29 8.92
CA PRO A 105 -0.35 -14.53 8.33
C PRO A 105 -0.02 -14.61 6.84
N ALA A 106 0.25 -15.83 6.36
CA ALA A 106 0.14 -16.10 4.94
C ALA A 106 -1.34 -16.13 4.55
N PHE A 107 -1.71 -15.35 3.56
CA PHE A 107 -3.07 -15.33 3.01
C PHE A 107 -3.02 -15.35 1.49
N ASP A 108 -4.13 -15.72 0.86
CA ASP A 108 -4.22 -15.77 -0.59
C ASP A 108 -4.01 -14.40 -1.21
N GLY A 109 -3.05 -14.32 -2.13
CA GLY A 109 -2.70 -13.07 -2.80
C GLY A 109 -1.81 -12.13 -1.96
N LEU A 110 -1.11 -12.64 -0.94
CA LEU A 110 -0.19 -11.85 -0.12
C LEU A 110 0.81 -11.06 -0.95
N PHE A 111 1.45 -11.70 -1.93
CA PHE A 111 2.43 -11.03 -2.79
C PHE A 111 1.81 -9.93 -3.65
N GLU A 112 0.61 -10.18 -4.18
CA GLU A 112 -0.15 -9.21 -4.97
C GLU A 112 -0.54 -7.99 -4.11
N PHE A 113 -1.01 -8.21 -2.89
CA PHE A 113 -1.31 -7.14 -1.93
C PHE A 113 -0.07 -6.28 -1.65
N CYS A 114 1.06 -6.91 -1.35
CA CYS A 114 2.34 -6.22 -1.15
C CYS A 114 2.78 -5.45 -2.39
N SER A 115 2.56 -6.01 -3.59
CA SER A 115 2.89 -5.37 -4.87
C SER A 115 2.08 -4.11 -5.13
N ILE A 116 0.80 -4.09 -4.76
CA ILE A 116 -0.07 -2.90 -4.86
C ILE A 116 0.41 -1.83 -3.89
N SER A 117 0.61 -2.19 -2.62
CA SER A 117 1.06 -1.29 -1.55
C SER A 117 2.38 -0.60 -1.90
N CYS A 118 3.38 -1.40 -2.24
CA CYS A 118 4.72 -0.95 -2.62
C CYS A 118 4.69 -0.12 -3.91
N GLY A 119 3.96 -0.59 -4.92
CA GLY A 119 3.86 0.06 -6.22
C GLY A 119 3.28 1.47 -6.13
N GLY A 120 2.25 1.66 -5.29
CA GLY A 120 1.67 2.98 -5.04
C GLY A 120 2.66 3.95 -4.40
N SER A 121 3.47 3.49 -3.45
CA SER A 121 4.48 4.32 -2.80
C SER A 121 5.63 4.67 -3.74
N ILE A 122 6.13 3.72 -4.55
CA ILE A 122 7.17 3.98 -5.55
C ILE A 122 6.67 4.96 -6.62
N ALA A 123 5.47 4.75 -7.15
CA ALA A 123 4.88 5.64 -8.15
C ALA A 123 4.66 7.05 -7.59
N GLY A 124 4.25 7.14 -6.33
CA GLY A 124 4.11 8.41 -5.62
C GLY A 124 5.42 9.17 -5.49
N ALA A 125 6.47 8.49 -5.04
CA ALA A 125 7.81 9.08 -4.94
C ALA A 125 8.33 9.59 -6.29
N ASN A 126 8.09 8.84 -7.37
CA ASN A 126 8.46 9.28 -8.72
C ASN A 126 7.69 10.54 -9.16
N LYS A 127 6.38 10.60 -8.90
CA LYS A 127 5.58 11.79 -9.22
C LYS A 127 6.06 13.05 -8.50
N LEU A 128 6.39 12.93 -7.22
CA LEU A 128 6.97 14.04 -6.45
C LEU A 128 8.32 14.47 -7.03
N ARG A 129 9.20 13.51 -7.29
CA ARG A 129 10.53 13.77 -7.88
C ARG A 129 10.46 14.46 -9.25
N GLU A 130 9.48 14.11 -10.06
CA GLU A 130 9.26 14.68 -11.40
C GLU A 130 8.54 16.05 -11.36
N GLY A 131 8.09 16.51 -10.20
CA GLY A 131 7.34 17.76 -10.05
C GLY A 131 5.94 17.70 -10.68
N SER A 132 5.45 16.48 -10.97
CA SER A 132 4.11 16.28 -11.57
C SER A 132 2.99 16.24 -10.54
N ALA A 133 3.32 16.18 -9.26
CA ALA A 133 2.42 16.36 -8.12
C ALA A 133 3.17 17.05 -6.97
N ASP A 134 2.44 17.82 -6.15
CA ASP A 134 2.93 18.45 -4.94
C ASP A 134 2.64 17.58 -3.69
N VAL A 135 1.56 16.81 -3.77
CA VAL A 135 1.11 15.87 -2.72
C VAL A 135 0.73 14.54 -3.36
N VAL A 136 1.15 13.45 -2.74
CA VAL A 136 0.74 12.10 -3.16
C VAL A 136 0.14 11.34 -1.98
N ILE A 137 -0.98 10.66 -2.23
CA ILE A 137 -1.70 9.85 -1.26
C ILE A 137 -1.69 8.38 -1.73
N ASN A 138 -1.28 7.47 -0.85
CA ASN A 138 -1.39 6.02 -1.04
C ASN A 138 -1.87 5.37 0.27
N TRP A 139 -3.17 5.13 0.39
CA TRP A 139 -3.76 4.53 1.60
C TRP A 139 -3.40 3.06 1.81
N SER A 140 -2.89 2.37 0.77
CA SER A 140 -2.40 1.00 0.88
C SER A 140 -0.97 0.89 1.39
N GLY A 141 -0.25 2.01 1.47
CA GLY A 141 1.09 2.10 2.02
C GLY A 141 1.12 2.48 3.51
N GLY A 142 2.30 2.87 3.98
CA GLY A 142 2.51 3.36 5.35
C GLY A 142 2.63 2.25 6.41
N LEU A 143 2.90 1.02 6.01
CA LEU A 143 3.15 -0.11 6.89
C LEU A 143 4.56 0.01 7.49
N HIS A 144 4.67 0.65 8.66
CA HIS A 144 5.94 1.14 9.22
C HIS A 144 6.83 0.07 9.89
N HIS A 145 6.32 -1.16 10.04
CA HIS A 145 7.07 -2.27 10.66
C HIS A 145 8.03 -3.00 9.71
N ALA A 146 8.13 -2.59 8.45
CA ALA A 146 8.92 -3.29 7.44
C ALA A 146 10.35 -3.56 7.89
N LYS A 147 10.77 -4.84 7.80
CA LYS A 147 12.13 -5.31 8.02
C LYS A 147 12.72 -5.85 6.71
N LYS A 148 14.05 -5.92 6.64
CA LYS A 148 14.75 -6.29 5.41
C LYS A 148 14.55 -7.76 5.02
N ARG A 149 14.55 -8.67 6.03
CA ARG A 149 14.69 -10.12 5.82
C ARG A 149 13.53 -10.95 6.32
N GLU A 150 12.52 -10.35 6.93
CA GLU A 150 11.44 -11.06 7.61
C GLU A 150 10.19 -10.18 7.69
N ALA A 151 9.02 -10.80 7.92
CA ALA A 151 7.78 -10.10 8.23
C ALA A 151 7.86 -9.46 9.63
N SER A 152 7.10 -8.39 9.84
CA SER A 152 7.00 -7.73 11.13
C SER A 152 5.80 -6.79 11.17
N GLY A 153 5.06 -6.83 12.26
CA GLY A 153 3.79 -6.13 12.36
C GLY A 153 2.79 -6.66 11.32
N PHE A 154 1.92 -5.84 10.83
CA PHE A 154 0.98 -6.23 9.76
C PHE A 154 0.63 -5.06 8.85
#